data_b83d7a050b9e54c95e6e74719ba1079c
#
_entry.id   b83d7a050b9e54c95e6e74719ba1079c
#
_cell.length_a   1.000
_cell.length_b   1.000
_cell.length_c   1.000
_cell.angle_alpha   90.00
_cell.angle_beta   90.00
_cell.angle_gamma   90.00
#
_symmetry.space_group_name_H-M   'P 1'
#
loop_
_entity.id
_entity.type
_entity.pdbx_description
1 polymer ?
#
loop_
_entity_poly.entity_id
_entity_poly.type
_entity_poly.pdbx_seq_one_letter_code
_entity_poly.pdbx_strand_id
1 'polypeptide(L)'
;MFEQWLRPVLAVAALSCLPVLAQPGYRDPLDVPPLHSTMASAAALNGVARAGDRLVAVGLRGTIVYSDDLGASWQQATTPSSLDLTAVYFATPQSGWAVGHQGVVLHSSDGGRNWERQLDGAAIAQLLRQPKAQGQENATQTQPNSDFPLLDVWFEDADKGFVVGAFNLILRTEDGGKSWRSWSSQTPNPQGLHLYAIRPAGADLFITGEQGLLLRFEPRSQAFQALDSPYKGSYFNLVGTAQMVLAIGLRGSAYRSTDRGRTWQKVATGLSSSLCAGTVRADGSIVLVSLAGDVLVSHDQARTFTRWPLAHPAPYFAVADATPAGLSLVGLRGVRLLK
;
A
#
# COMPACT_ATOMS: atom_id res chain seq x y z
N MET A 1 26.28 46.39 -80.67
CA MET A 1 24.90 46.52 -80.22
C MET A 1 24.31 45.11 -80.25
N PHE A 2 24.47 44.36 -79.16
CA PHE A 2 23.81 43.05 -78.97
C PHE A 2 23.46 42.92 -77.48
N GLU A 3 22.15 43.01 -77.20
CA GLU A 3 21.59 42.73 -75.89
C GLU A 3 21.50 41.20 -75.73
N GLN A 4 22.14 40.64 -74.72
CA GLN A 4 21.95 39.26 -74.28
C GLN A 4 21.00 39.21 -73.12
N TRP A 5 19.88 38.55 -73.36
CA TRP A 5 18.84 38.25 -72.33
C TRP A 5 19.31 37.07 -71.48
N LEU A 6 19.55 37.32 -70.20
CA LEU A 6 19.69 36.27 -69.16
C LEU A 6 18.33 35.75 -68.73
N ARG A 7 18.06 34.47 -68.96
CA ARG A 7 16.91 33.79 -68.36
C ARG A 7 17.27 33.25 -66.99
N PRO A 8 16.45 33.49 -65.95
CA PRO A 8 16.65 32.83 -64.65
C PRO A 8 16.13 31.38 -64.70
N VAL A 9 16.99 30.45 -64.32
CA VAL A 9 16.61 29.03 -64.08
C VAL A 9 16.01 28.94 -62.72
N LEU A 10 14.70 28.72 -62.59
CA LEU A 10 14.03 28.37 -61.34
C LEU A 10 14.38 26.91 -61.01
N ALA A 11 15.22 26.73 -59.97
CA ALA A 11 15.42 25.43 -59.34
C ALA A 11 14.25 25.15 -58.38
N VAL A 12 13.39 24.20 -58.77
CA VAL A 12 12.33 23.67 -57.91
C VAL A 12 13.00 22.69 -56.97
N ALA A 13 13.16 23.09 -55.69
CA ALA A 13 13.58 22.19 -54.62
C ALA A 13 12.43 21.26 -54.25
N ALA A 14 12.50 19.98 -54.66
CA ALA A 14 11.60 18.96 -54.16
C ALA A 14 11.86 18.70 -52.66
N LEU A 15 11.00 19.22 -51.78
CA LEU A 15 10.96 18.80 -50.40
C LEU A 15 10.48 17.33 -50.35
N SER A 16 11.39 16.41 -50.13
CA SER A 16 11.06 15.03 -49.80
C SER A 16 10.44 15.02 -48.40
N CYS A 17 9.12 14.79 -48.30
CA CYS A 17 8.45 14.45 -47.04
C CYS A 17 9.04 13.13 -46.57
N LEU A 18 9.95 13.19 -45.59
CA LEU A 18 10.32 12.03 -44.81
C LEU A 18 9.08 11.59 -44.02
N PRO A 19 8.75 10.28 -43.99
CA PRO A 19 7.66 9.82 -43.15
C PRO A 19 8.01 10.16 -41.70
N VAL A 20 7.16 10.96 -41.08
CA VAL A 20 7.19 11.16 -39.61
C VAL A 20 6.93 9.78 -39.02
N LEU A 21 7.98 9.15 -38.51
CA LEU A 21 7.84 7.96 -37.69
C LEU A 21 6.89 8.33 -36.56
N ALA A 22 5.68 7.77 -36.60
CA ALA A 22 4.71 7.93 -35.52
C ALA A 22 5.40 7.54 -34.22
N GLN A 23 5.58 8.51 -33.32
CA GLN A 23 6.07 8.22 -31.99
C GLN A 23 5.06 7.26 -31.37
N PRO A 24 5.51 6.19 -30.68
CA PRO A 24 4.59 5.32 -29.98
C PRO A 24 3.75 6.20 -29.05
N GLY A 25 2.43 6.20 -29.25
CA GLY A 25 1.51 6.99 -28.46
C GLY A 25 1.71 6.70 -26.98
N TYR A 26 1.48 7.69 -26.12
CA TYR A 26 1.45 7.50 -24.67
C TYR A 26 0.57 6.28 -24.33
N ARG A 27 1.11 5.35 -23.55
CA ARG A 27 0.37 4.23 -22.96
C ARG A 27 0.21 4.49 -21.48
N ASP A 28 -1.02 4.39 -21.00
CA ASP A 28 -1.30 4.56 -19.57
C ASP A 28 -0.60 3.45 -18.78
N PRO A 29 0.18 3.77 -17.76
CA PRO A 29 0.78 2.77 -16.86
C PRO A 29 -0.22 1.78 -16.26
N LEU A 30 -1.49 2.16 -16.17
CA LEU A 30 -2.58 1.28 -15.75
C LEU A 30 -2.73 0.04 -16.67
N ASP A 31 -2.48 0.19 -17.97
CA ASP A 31 -2.70 -0.84 -19.00
C ASP A 31 -1.39 -1.40 -19.56
N VAL A 32 -0.26 -1.07 -18.94
CA VAL A 32 1.07 -1.55 -19.36
C VAL A 32 1.68 -2.42 -18.28
N PRO A 33 1.93 -3.72 -18.54
CA PRO A 33 2.67 -4.57 -17.60
C PRO A 33 4.07 -4.01 -17.31
N PRO A 34 4.62 -4.23 -16.11
CA PRO A 34 6.00 -3.87 -15.79
C PRO A 34 6.99 -4.66 -16.65
N LEU A 35 8.15 -4.06 -16.89
CA LEU A 35 9.24 -4.77 -17.57
C LEU A 35 9.71 -5.94 -16.70
N HIS A 36 9.87 -7.11 -17.34
CA HIS A 36 10.48 -8.25 -16.65
C HIS A 36 11.97 -8.00 -16.42
N SER A 37 12.45 -8.23 -15.19
CA SER A 37 13.83 -8.00 -14.80
C SER A 37 14.30 -9.05 -13.80
N THR A 38 15.49 -9.58 -14.00
CA THR A 38 16.17 -10.43 -13.01
C THR A 38 16.56 -9.67 -11.74
N MET A 39 16.53 -8.34 -11.79
CA MET A 39 16.80 -7.44 -10.66
C MET A 39 15.53 -6.92 -9.97
N ALA A 40 14.36 -7.47 -10.27
CA ALA A 40 13.09 -7.00 -9.72
C ALA A 40 13.06 -7.01 -8.18
N SER A 41 13.71 -7.97 -7.53
CA SER A 41 13.84 -8.02 -6.06
C SER A 41 14.74 -6.94 -5.45
N ALA A 42 15.57 -6.28 -6.26
CA ALA A 42 16.40 -5.13 -5.85
C ALA A 42 15.72 -3.77 -6.15
N ALA A 43 14.55 -3.76 -6.78
CA ALA A 43 13.77 -2.54 -6.98
C ALA A 43 13.21 -2.01 -5.65
N ALA A 44 12.81 -0.74 -5.62
CA ALA A 44 12.15 -0.18 -4.44
C ALA A 44 10.81 -0.86 -4.21
N LEU A 45 10.63 -1.44 -3.01
CA LEU A 45 9.45 -2.18 -2.60
C LEU A 45 8.82 -1.54 -1.37
N ASN A 46 7.49 -1.44 -1.36
CA ASN A 46 6.70 -0.73 -0.34
C ASN A 46 5.99 -1.67 0.64
N GLY A 47 5.63 -2.87 0.21
CA GLY A 47 4.87 -3.84 0.99
C GLY A 47 5.42 -5.25 0.89
N VAL A 48 5.26 -6.05 1.95
CA VAL A 48 5.56 -7.48 1.95
C VAL A 48 4.56 -8.21 2.84
N ALA A 49 4.09 -9.37 2.37
CA ALA A 49 3.15 -10.23 3.10
C ALA A 49 3.50 -11.72 2.92
N ARG A 50 2.94 -12.56 3.80
CA ARG A 50 2.98 -14.02 3.65
C ARG A 50 1.73 -14.52 2.96
N ALA A 51 1.91 -15.44 2.02
CA ALA A 51 0.88 -16.26 1.38
C ALA A 51 1.15 -17.73 1.76
N GLY A 52 0.78 -18.13 2.99
CA GLY A 52 1.24 -19.38 3.58
C GLY A 52 2.76 -19.38 3.82
N ASP A 53 3.50 -20.27 3.17
CA ASP A 53 4.96 -20.31 3.25
C ASP A 53 5.67 -19.39 2.24
N ARG A 54 4.94 -18.88 1.26
CA ARG A 54 5.46 -17.92 0.28
C ARG A 54 5.51 -16.52 0.87
N LEU A 55 6.56 -15.77 0.50
CA LEU A 55 6.63 -14.32 0.67
C LEU A 55 6.28 -13.64 -0.65
N VAL A 56 5.49 -12.56 -0.58
CA VAL A 56 5.14 -11.73 -1.74
C VAL A 56 5.44 -10.29 -1.37
N ALA A 57 6.18 -9.58 -2.24
CA ALA A 57 6.51 -8.18 -2.04
C ALA A 57 6.10 -7.34 -3.25
N VAL A 58 5.63 -6.11 -3.00
CA VAL A 58 5.11 -5.18 -4.00
C VAL A 58 5.78 -3.82 -3.89
N GLY A 59 5.86 -3.08 -4.99
CA GLY A 59 6.47 -1.76 -4.96
C GLY A 59 6.30 -0.94 -6.23
N LEU A 60 7.30 -0.13 -6.52
CA LEU A 60 7.24 0.85 -7.59
C LEU A 60 7.11 0.19 -8.97
N ARG A 61 6.47 0.91 -9.88
CA ARG A 61 6.27 0.53 -11.29
C ARG A 61 5.60 -0.84 -11.46
N GLY A 62 4.63 -1.16 -10.59
CA GLY A 62 3.89 -2.43 -10.66
C GLY A 62 4.75 -3.66 -10.34
N THR A 63 5.93 -3.46 -9.76
CA THR A 63 6.81 -4.58 -9.41
C THR A 63 6.16 -5.43 -8.33
N ILE A 64 5.94 -6.71 -8.63
CA ILE A 64 5.57 -7.74 -7.67
C ILE A 64 6.59 -8.87 -7.79
N VAL A 65 7.13 -9.29 -6.66
CA VAL A 65 8.05 -10.44 -6.57
C VAL A 65 7.58 -11.42 -5.50
N TYR A 66 7.83 -12.70 -5.71
CA TYR A 66 7.52 -13.74 -4.74
C TYR A 66 8.71 -14.68 -4.51
N SER A 67 8.73 -15.30 -3.33
CA SER A 67 9.76 -16.26 -2.90
C SER A 67 9.08 -17.49 -2.31
N ASP A 68 9.46 -18.67 -2.81
CA ASP A 68 9.00 -19.97 -2.32
C ASP A 68 9.98 -20.61 -1.32
N ASP A 69 11.09 -19.92 -1.01
CA ASP A 69 12.19 -20.39 -0.15
C ASP A 69 12.49 -19.42 1.01
N LEU A 70 11.42 -18.77 1.52
CA LEU A 70 11.46 -17.86 2.67
C LEU A 70 12.41 -16.66 2.47
N GLY A 71 12.52 -16.18 1.24
CA GLY A 71 13.30 -14.99 0.89
C GLY A 71 14.73 -15.25 0.46
N ALA A 72 15.15 -16.51 0.26
CA ALA A 72 16.47 -16.83 -0.25
C ALA A 72 16.61 -16.50 -1.74
N SER A 73 15.57 -16.74 -2.53
CA SER A 73 15.48 -16.32 -3.93
C SER A 73 14.11 -15.73 -4.26
N TRP A 74 14.05 -14.90 -5.31
CA TRP A 74 12.85 -14.15 -5.70
C TRP A 74 12.61 -14.25 -7.19
N GLN A 75 11.33 -14.40 -7.55
CA GLN A 75 10.84 -14.40 -8.92
C GLN A 75 9.87 -13.26 -9.11
N GLN A 76 9.85 -12.65 -10.32
CA GLN A 76 8.89 -11.59 -10.65
C GLN A 76 7.56 -12.22 -11.06
N ALA A 77 6.48 -11.72 -10.49
CA ALA A 77 5.11 -12.11 -10.80
C ALA A 77 4.62 -11.47 -12.10
N THR A 78 3.56 -12.05 -12.69
CA THR A 78 2.83 -11.45 -13.80
C THR A 78 1.77 -10.47 -13.27
N THR A 79 1.79 -9.22 -13.74
CA THR A 79 0.84 -8.18 -13.35
C THR A 79 0.41 -7.36 -14.56
N PRO A 80 -0.85 -6.88 -14.63
CA PRO A 80 -1.38 -6.17 -15.80
C PRO A 80 -1.00 -4.70 -15.86
N SER A 81 -0.41 -4.13 -14.79
CA SER A 81 -0.23 -2.70 -14.60
C SER A 81 1.17 -2.37 -14.08
N SER A 82 1.73 -1.24 -14.50
CA SER A 82 2.98 -0.69 -13.99
C SER A 82 2.77 0.50 -13.02
N LEU A 83 1.60 0.61 -12.40
CA LEU A 83 1.35 1.59 -11.34
C LEU A 83 2.09 1.23 -10.05
N ASP A 84 2.47 2.26 -9.29
CA ASP A 84 3.11 2.06 -7.99
C ASP A 84 2.15 1.41 -7.00
N LEU A 85 2.59 0.29 -6.42
CA LEU A 85 1.85 -0.46 -5.41
C LEU A 85 2.34 -0.06 -4.01
N THR A 86 1.39 0.12 -3.09
CA THR A 86 1.63 0.60 -1.72
C THR A 86 1.58 -0.50 -0.67
N ALA A 87 0.66 -1.45 -0.83
CA ALA A 87 0.44 -2.53 0.13
C ALA A 87 0.01 -3.83 -0.54
N VAL A 88 0.24 -4.95 0.17
CA VAL A 88 -0.18 -6.29 -0.21
C VAL A 88 -0.65 -7.05 1.02
N TYR A 89 -1.71 -7.83 0.87
CA TYR A 89 -2.29 -8.67 1.92
C TYR A 89 -2.80 -9.99 1.35
N PHE A 90 -2.64 -11.07 2.12
CA PHE A 90 -3.18 -12.39 1.79
C PHE A 90 -4.11 -12.85 2.91
N ALA A 91 -5.38 -13.10 2.58
CA ALA A 91 -6.35 -13.69 3.50
C ALA A 91 -6.19 -15.21 3.60
N THR A 92 -5.75 -15.83 2.52
CA THR A 92 -5.42 -17.27 2.44
C THR A 92 -4.09 -17.46 1.72
N PRO A 93 -3.45 -18.62 1.77
CA PRO A 93 -2.23 -18.87 0.99
C PRO A 93 -2.38 -18.65 -0.51
N GLN A 94 -3.59 -18.73 -1.07
CA GLN A 94 -3.87 -18.57 -2.49
C GLN A 94 -4.42 -17.19 -2.84
N SER A 95 -5.30 -16.64 -1.99
CA SER A 95 -6.04 -15.40 -2.31
C SER A 95 -5.43 -14.20 -1.62
N GLY A 96 -4.99 -13.23 -2.44
CA GLY A 96 -4.37 -12.01 -1.96
C GLY A 96 -4.67 -10.80 -2.84
N TRP A 97 -4.53 -9.61 -2.23
CA TRP A 97 -4.79 -8.31 -2.89
C TRP A 97 -3.61 -7.39 -2.74
N ALA A 98 -3.33 -6.63 -3.80
CA ALA A 98 -2.36 -5.54 -3.80
C ALA A 98 -3.07 -4.26 -4.24
N VAL A 99 -2.74 -3.15 -3.59
CA VAL A 99 -3.33 -1.84 -3.85
C VAL A 99 -2.26 -0.79 -4.12
N GLY A 100 -2.65 0.31 -4.76
CA GLY A 100 -1.69 1.36 -5.08
C GLY A 100 -2.29 2.66 -5.60
N HIS A 101 -1.47 3.42 -6.31
CA HIS A 101 -1.84 4.67 -6.94
C HIS A 101 -2.92 4.49 -8.01
N GLN A 102 -3.59 5.58 -8.36
CA GLN A 102 -4.73 5.61 -9.31
C GLN A 102 -5.84 4.61 -8.96
N GLY A 103 -6.00 4.30 -7.66
CA GLY A 103 -7.06 3.43 -7.17
C GLY A 103 -6.94 1.97 -7.59
N VAL A 104 -5.77 1.53 -8.03
CA VAL A 104 -5.60 0.17 -8.51
C VAL A 104 -5.78 -0.83 -7.37
N VAL A 105 -6.62 -1.85 -7.61
CA VAL A 105 -6.73 -3.06 -6.80
C VAL A 105 -6.44 -4.24 -7.70
N LEU A 106 -5.43 -4.99 -7.36
CA LEU A 106 -5.06 -6.26 -8.02
C LEU A 106 -5.42 -7.42 -7.10
N HIS A 107 -5.86 -8.53 -7.67
CA HIS A 107 -6.18 -9.78 -6.98
C HIS A 107 -5.35 -10.93 -7.57
N SER A 108 -4.89 -11.82 -6.71
CA SER A 108 -4.27 -13.09 -7.07
C SER A 108 -5.03 -14.23 -6.43
N SER A 109 -5.27 -15.31 -7.18
CA SER A 109 -5.87 -16.56 -6.71
C SER A 109 -4.88 -17.73 -6.65
N ASP A 110 -3.60 -17.49 -6.91
CA ASP A 110 -2.55 -18.51 -7.00
C ASP A 110 -1.32 -18.24 -6.13
N GLY A 111 -1.54 -17.47 -5.04
CA GLY A 111 -0.51 -17.13 -4.08
C GLY A 111 0.47 -16.08 -4.59
N GLY A 112 0.03 -15.17 -5.47
CA GLY A 112 0.80 -14.02 -5.91
C GLY A 112 1.69 -14.24 -7.12
N ARG A 113 1.51 -15.34 -7.89
CA ARG A 113 2.22 -15.55 -9.16
C ARG A 113 1.63 -14.74 -10.30
N ASN A 114 0.31 -14.72 -10.39
CA ASN A 114 -0.44 -13.99 -11.41
C ASN A 114 -1.46 -13.07 -10.74
N TRP A 115 -1.62 -11.86 -11.30
CA TRP A 115 -2.48 -10.83 -10.76
C TRP A 115 -3.43 -10.31 -11.82
N GLU A 116 -4.67 -10.04 -11.43
CA GLU A 116 -5.72 -9.46 -12.24
C GLU A 116 -6.22 -8.15 -11.63
N ARG A 117 -6.55 -7.16 -12.47
CA ARG A 117 -7.11 -5.90 -11.99
C ARG A 117 -8.60 -6.06 -11.68
N GLN A 118 -9.01 -5.73 -10.46
CA GLN A 118 -10.40 -5.71 -10.02
C GLN A 118 -10.99 -4.31 -9.95
N LEU A 119 -10.16 -3.28 -9.69
CA LEU A 119 -10.61 -1.90 -9.53
C LEU A 119 -9.53 -0.93 -10.02
N ASP A 120 -9.97 0.27 -10.42
CA ASP A 120 -9.13 1.42 -10.78
C ASP A 120 -9.82 2.75 -10.45
N GLY A 121 -9.11 3.85 -10.64
CA GLY A 121 -9.61 5.19 -10.33
C GLY A 121 -10.87 5.59 -11.11
N ALA A 122 -11.03 5.12 -12.35
CA ALA A 122 -12.23 5.41 -13.15
C ALA A 122 -13.46 4.72 -12.54
N ALA A 123 -13.33 3.46 -12.14
CA ALA A 123 -14.39 2.73 -11.47
C ALA A 123 -14.70 3.32 -10.07
N ILE A 124 -13.69 3.74 -9.31
CA ILE A 124 -13.87 4.45 -8.03
C ILE A 124 -14.64 5.75 -8.25
N ALA A 125 -14.23 6.56 -9.23
CA ALA A 125 -14.92 7.81 -9.54
C ALA A 125 -16.40 7.59 -9.90
N GLN A 126 -16.71 6.52 -10.66
CA GLN A 126 -18.09 6.16 -10.98
C GLN A 126 -18.86 5.72 -9.72
N LEU A 127 -18.26 4.90 -8.86
CA LEU A 127 -18.85 4.42 -7.62
C LEU A 127 -19.18 5.59 -6.66
N LEU A 128 -18.30 6.60 -6.56
CA LEU A 128 -18.50 7.76 -5.69
C LEU A 128 -19.50 8.78 -6.24
N ARG A 129 -19.79 8.76 -7.56
CA ARG A 129 -20.82 9.64 -8.19
C ARG A 129 -22.25 9.10 -8.05
N GLN A 130 -22.47 7.85 -7.66
CA GLN A 130 -23.83 7.31 -7.51
C GLN A 130 -24.58 8.13 -6.48
N PRO A 131 -25.82 8.58 -6.80
CA PRO A 131 -26.62 9.39 -5.88
C PRO A 131 -26.85 8.61 -4.58
N LYS A 132 -26.41 9.17 -3.47
CA LYS A 132 -26.78 8.69 -2.14
C LYS A 132 -28.30 8.83 -2.01
N ALA A 133 -28.95 7.81 -1.44
CA ALA A 133 -30.37 7.91 -1.09
C ALA A 133 -30.64 9.23 -0.38
N GLN A 134 -31.73 9.92 -0.78
CA GLN A 134 -32.10 11.28 -0.43
C GLN A 134 -31.76 11.66 1.02
N GLY A 135 -30.97 12.75 1.20
CA GLY A 135 -30.77 13.39 2.50
C GLY A 135 -29.32 13.72 2.91
N GLN A 136 -28.28 13.43 2.12
CA GLN A 136 -26.91 13.81 2.46
C GLN A 136 -26.25 14.64 1.35
N GLU A 137 -26.43 15.95 1.42
CA GLU A 137 -25.66 16.93 0.67
C GLU A 137 -24.30 17.13 1.34
N ASN A 138 -23.31 16.42 0.87
CA ASN A 138 -21.89 16.80 0.92
C ASN A 138 -21.15 15.96 -0.13
N ALA A 139 -21.44 16.25 -1.40
CA ALA A 139 -20.64 15.78 -2.51
C ALA A 139 -19.31 16.52 -2.47
N THR A 140 -18.27 15.89 -1.96
CA THR A 140 -16.90 16.26 -2.34
C THR A 140 -16.87 16.15 -3.86
N GLN A 141 -16.75 17.28 -4.56
CA GLN A 141 -16.60 17.31 -6.01
C GLN A 141 -15.30 16.55 -6.33
N THR A 142 -15.43 15.27 -6.65
CA THR A 142 -14.33 14.47 -7.17
C THR A 142 -13.96 15.05 -8.53
N GLN A 143 -12.78 15.65 -8.61
CA GLN A 143 -12.22 16.11 -9.88
C GLN A 143 -12.08 14.91 -10.83
N PRO A 144 -12.30 15.10 -12.15
CA PRO A 144 -12.26 13.99 -13.14
C PRO A 144 -10.94 13.23 -13.24
N ASN A 145 -9.87 13.73 -12.62
CA ASN A 145 -8.51 13.16 -12.61
C ASN A 145 -7.98 12.95 -11.20
N SER A 146 -8.82 12.58 -10.24
CA SER A 146 -8.35 12.28 -8.87
C SER A 146 -7.57 10.98 -8.84
N ASP A 147 -6.34 11.06 -8.38
CA ASP A 147 -5.42 9.90 -8.22
C ASP A 147 -5.83 9.03 -7.03
N PHE A 148 -6.97 8.75 -6.70
CA PHE A 148 -7.46 7.91 -5.60
C PHE A 148 -6.39 6.99 -4.95
N PRO A 149 -5.32 7.49 -4.28
CA PRO A 149 -4.28 6.62 -3.76
C PRO A 149 -4.84 5.69 -2.70
N LEU A 150 -4.76 4.39 -2.93
CA LEU A 150 -5.00 3.38 -1.93
C LEU A 150 -3.70 3.12 -1.18
N LEU A 151 -3.75 3.10 0.16
CA LEU A 151 -2.57 3.05 1.01
C LEU A 151 -2.45 1.71 1.74
N ASP A 152 -3.58 1.04 2.01
CA ASP A 152 -3.57 -0.25 2.67
C ASP A 152 -4.80 -1.09 2.31
N VAL A 153 -4.68 -2.41 2.56
CA VAL A 153 -5.69 -3.42 2.26
C VAL A 153 -5.72 -4.47 3.36
N TRP A 154 -6.92 -4.92 3.71
CA TRP A 154 -7.15 -6.02 4.63
C TRP A 154 -8.40 -6.79 4.24
N PHE A 155 -8.34 -8.10 4.37
CA PHE A 155 -9.46 -9.01 4.16
C PHE A 155 -9.63 -9.93 5.37
N GLU A 156 -10.87 -10.12 5.81
CA GLU A 156 -11.24 -11.05 6.86
C GLU A 156 -11.13 -12.51 6.40
N ASP A 157 -11.55 -12.73 5.17
CA ASP A 157 -11.54 -14.01 4.46
C ASP A 157 -11.35 -13.77 2.95
N ALA A 158 -11.65 -14.77 2.11
CA ALA A 158 -11.54 -14.63 0.65
C ALA A 158 -12.59 -13.70 0.03
N ASP A 159 -13.67 -13.36 0.75
CA ASP A 159 -14.81 -12.60 0.22
C ASP A 159 -14.90 -11.19 0.80
N LYS A 160 -14.66 -11.02 2.12
CA LYS A 160 -14.91 -9.76 2.83
C LYS A 160 -13.63 -8.98 3.12
N GLY A 161 -13.59 -7.75 2.69
CA GLY A 161 -12.42 -6.91 2.91
C GLY A 161 -12.67 -5.43 2.75
N PHE A 162 -11.62 -4.67 3.09
CA PHE A 162 -11.55 -3.22 2.96
C PHE A 162 -10.28 -2.80 2.25
N VAL A 163 -10.37 -1.73 1.49
CA VAL A 163 -9.21 -0.93 1.06
C VAL A 163 -9.36 0.48 1.60
N VAL A 164 -8.26 1.07 2.05
CA VAL A 164 -8.22 2.41 2.65
C VAL A 164 -7.15 3.26 1.97
N GLY A 165 -7.33 4.57 1.99
CA GLY A 165 -6.43 5.46 1.27
C GLY A 165 -6.54 6.93 1.66
N ALA A 166 -6.09 7.78 0.74
CA ALA A 166 -6.05 9.21 0.93
C ALA A 166 -7.46 9.83 0.99
N PHE A 167 -7.59 10.96 1.71
CA PHE A 167 -8.80 11.78 1.76
C PHE A 167 -10.07 11.02 2.20
N ASN A 168 -9.94 10.17 3.23
CA ASN A 168 -11.03 9.31 3.72
C ASN A 168 -11.56 8.32 2.68
N LEU A 169 -10.75 7.95 1.69
CA LEU A 169 -11.12 6.89 0.76
C LEU A 169 -11.14 5.56 1.52
N ILE A 170 -12.31 4.96 1.60
CA ILE A 170 -12.50 3.64 2.15
C ILE A 170 -13.58 2.91 1.36
N LEU A 171 -13.25 1.73 0.85
CA LEU A 171 -14.17 0.88 0.12
C LEU A 171 -14.25 -0.48 0.81
N ARG A 172 -15.42 -1.11 0.74
CA ARG A 172 -15.69 -2.44 1.25
C ARG A 172 -16.17 -3.35 0.14
N THR A 173 -15.74 -4.59 0.18
CA THR A 173 -16.25 -5.71 -0.63
C THR A 173 -16.81 -6.82 0.27
N GLU A 174 -17.73 -7.63 -0.28
CA GLU A 174 -18.28 -8.82 0.35
C GLU A 174 -18.30 -10.02 -0.62
N ASP A 175 -17.61 -9.89 -1.77
CA ASP A 175 -17.58 -10.89 -2.85
C ASP A 175 -16.16 -11.08 -3.44
N GLY A 176 -15.12 -10.85 -2.63
CA GLY A 176 -13.73 -11.03 -3.02
C GLY A 176 -13.21 -9.95 -3.94
N GLY A 177 -13.83 -8.75 -3.94
CA GLY A 177 -13.42 -7.62 -4.78
C GLY A 177 -14.05 -7.61 -6.17
N LYS A 178 -15.04 -8.48 -6.45
CA LYS A 178 -15.82 -8.41 -7.70
C LYS A 178 -16.69 -7.17 -7.75
N SER A 179 -17.17 -6.72 -6.60
CA SER A 179 -17.87 -5.45 -6.43
C SER A 179 -17.38 -4.71 -5.18
N TRP A 180 -17.41 -3.39 -5.23
CA TRP A 180 -16.98 -2.50 -4.15
C TRP A 180 -18.05 -1.45 -3.85
N ARG A 181 -18.14 -1.03 -2.60
CA ARG A 181 -19.01 0.07 -2.17
C ARG A 181 -18.26 1.04 -1.26
N SER A 182 -18.58 2.32 -1.35
CA SER A 182 -18.02 3.34 -0.46
C SER A 182 -18.48 3.10 0.98
N TRP A 183 -17.53 3.20 1.92
CA TRP A 183 -17.77 3.07 3.36
C TRP A 183 -17.50 4.38 4.11
N SER A 184 -17.34 5.49 3.38
CA SER A 184 -16.98 6.79 3.95
C SER A 184 -18.03 7.33 4.92
N SER A 185 -19.33 7.08 4.66
CA SER A 185 -20.43 7.50 5.54
C SER A 185 -20.49 6.71 6.85
N GLN A 186 -19.88 5.55 6.90
CA GLN A 186 -19.73 4.69 8.09
C GLN A 186 -18.39 4.89 8.79
N THR A 187 -17.60 5.90 8.36
CA THR A 187 -16.25 6.18 8.86
C THR A 187 -16.17 7.61 9.37
N PRO A 188 -16.17 7.86 10.69
CA PRO A 188 -16.20 9.21 11.26
C PRO A 188 -14.85 9.91 11.10
N ASN A 189 -14.65 10.53 9.96
CA ASN A 189 -13.46 11.30 9.60
C ASN A 189 -13.88 12.60 8.88
N PRO A 190 -14.46 13.56 9.63
CA PRO A 190 -15.05 14.77 9.03
C PRO A 190 -14.00 15.70 8.40
N GLN A 191 -12.74 15.58 8.77
CA GLN A 191 -11.64 16.36 8.20
C GLN A 191 -11.08 15.76 6.89
N GLY A 192 -11.54 14.57 6.48
CA GLY A 192 -11.05 13.89 5.30
C GLY A 192 -9.57 13.47 5.40
N LEU A 193 -9.10 13.15 6.61
CA LEU A 193 -7.71 12.74 6.86
C LEU A 193 -7.36 11.45 6.10
N HIS A 194 -6.09 11.27 5.78
CA HIS A 194 -5.61 10.04 5.15
C HIS A 194 -5.71 8.86 6.12
N LEU A 195 -6.14 7.72 5.60
CA LEU A 195 -6.21 6.43 6.30
C LEU A 195 -4.98 5.63 5.87
N TYR A 196 -4.00 5.47 6.78
CA TYR A 196 -2.71 4.88 6.43
C TYR A 196 -2.64 3.37 6.57
N ALA A 197 -3.32 2.81 7.58
CA ALA A 197 -3.30 1.37 7.81
C ALA A 197 -4.62 0.85 8.34
N ILE A 198 -4.97 -0.38 7.96
CA ILE A 198 -6.11 -1.13 8.47
C ILE A 198 -5.66 -2.52 8.87
N ARG A 199 -5.73 -2.87 10.18
CA ARG A 199 -5.22 -4.14 10.71
C ARG A 199 -6.10 -4.68 11.83
N PRO A 200 -6.22 -6.02 11.95
CA PRO A 200 -6.90 -6.66 13.06
C PRO A 200 -6.03 -6.63 14.33
N ALA A 201 -6.68 -6.60 15.49
CA ALA A 201 -6.09 -6.85 16.79
C ALA A 201 -7.09 -7.63 17.65
N GLY A 202 -6.83 -8.91 17.89
CA GLY A 202 -7.81 -9.82 18.43
C GLY A 202 -9.03 -9.96 17.52
N ALA A 203 -10.22 -9.70 18.06
CA ALA A 203 -11.48 -9.71 17.31
C ALA A 203 -11.86 -8.34 16.74
N ASP A 204 -11.06 -7.32 16.98
CA ASP A 204 -11.36 -5.96 16.53
C ASP A 204 -10.54 -5.61 15.28
N LEU A 205 -11.10 -4.74 14.43
CA LEU A 205 -10.44 -4.16 13.28
C LEU A 205 -10.21 -2.67 13.54
N PHE A 206 -8.98 -2.21 13.33
CA PHE A 206 -8.58 -0.82 13.56
C PHE A 206 -8.07 -0.16 12.29
N ILE A 207 -8.28 1.16 12.21
CA ILE A 207 -7.66 2.04 11.21
C ILE A 207 -6.84 3.10 11.93
N THR A 208 -5.68 3.44 11.36
CA THR A 208 -4.88 4.60 11.76
C THR A 208 -4.71 5.57 10.62
N GLY A 209 -4.47 6.85 10.96
CA GLY A 209 -4.31 7.91 9.98
C GLY A 209 -3.56 9.12 10.48
N GLU A 210 -3.80 10.23 9.79
CA GLU A 210 -3.21 11.52 10.09
C GLU A 210 -3.72 12.10 11.41
N GLN A 211 -2.94 13.03 11.98
CA GLN A 211 -3.30 13.85 13.13
C GLN A 211 -3.81 13.05 14.34
N GLY A 212 -3.32 11.83 14.50
CA GLY A 212 -3.71 10.96 15.61
C GLY A 212 -5.01 10.20 15.37
N LEU A 213 -5.52 10.16 14.14
CA LEU A 213 -6.74 9.41 13.83
C LEU A 213 -6.59 7.94 14.21
N LEU A 214 -7.51 7.46 15.04
CA LEU A 214 -7.68 6.08 15.43
C LEU A 214 -9.15 5.72 15.32
N LEU A 215 -9.46 4.67 14.58
CA LEU A 215 -10.82 4.17 14.41
C LEU A 215 -10.85 2.68 14.74
N ARG A 216 -11.98 2.20 15.26
CA ARG A 216 -12.26 0.78 15.49
C ARG A 216 -13.59 0.42 14.85
N PHE A 217 -13.64 -0.71 14.15
CA PHE A 217 -14.87 -1.24 13.58
C PHE A 217 -15.79 -1.79 14.66
N GLU A 218 -17.06 -1.41 14.62
CA GLU A 218 -18.11 -1.94 15.49
C GLU A 218 -19.04 -2.84 14.68
N PRO A 219 -18.98 -4.17 14.88
CA PRO A 219 -19.76 -5.12 14.09
C PRO A 219 -21.27 -4.93 14.20
N ARG A 220 -21.78 -4.45 15.34
CA ARG A 220 -23.23 -4.28 15.54
C ARG A 220 -23.81 -3.17 14.68
N SER A 221 -23.10 -2.04 14.58
CA SER A 221 -23.54 -0.91 13.77
C SER A 221 -23.01 -0.95 12.34
N GLN A 222 -22.13 -1.91 12.03
CA GLN A 222 -21.43 -1.99 10.74
C GLN A 222 -20.73 -0.66 10.37
N ALA A 223 -20.13 0.01 11.36
CA ALA A 223 -19.50 1.31 11.20
C ALA A 223 -18.20 1.39 12.01
N PHE A 224 -17.29 2.24 11.59
CA PHE A 224 -16.15 2.61 12.40
C PHE A 224 -16.56 3.62 13.48
N GLN A 225 -15.88 3.58 14.62
CA GLN A 225 -16.02 4.54 15.73
C GLN A 225 -14.67 5.21 15.95
N ALA A 226 -14.69 6.52 16.12
CA ALA A 226 -13.49 7.27 16.49
C ALA A 226 -13.11 6.93 17.94
N LEU A 227 -11.81 6.76 18.16
CA LEU A 227 -11.22 6.52 19.46
C LEU A 227 -10.43 7.76 19.91
N ASP A 228 -10.37 8.01 21.22
CA ASP A 228 -9.53 9.04 21.77
C ASP A 228 -8.06 8.70 21.58
N SER A 229 -7.32 9.64 20.98
CA SER A 229 -5.89 9.50 20.78
C SER A 229 -5.11 10.48 21.64
N PRO A 230 -4.10 10.02 22.39
CA PRO A 230 -3.23 10.90 23.18
C PRO A 230 -2.17 11.60 22.32
N TYR A 231 -2.10 11.31 21.01
CA TYR A 231 -1.11 11.82 20.09
C TYR A 231 -1.78 12.59 18.95
N LYS A 232 -1.16 13.70 18.53
CA LYS A 232 -1.66 14.57 17.45
C LYS A 232 -0.87 14.48 16.16
N GLY A 233 0.14 13.61 16.09
CA GLY A 233 0.88 13.31 14.86
C GLY A 233 0.31 12.10 14.13
N SER A 234 0.84 11.80 12.94
CA SER A 234 0.36 10.70 12.10
C SER A 234 0.83 9.34 12.63
N TYR A 235 -0.08 8.39 12.63
CA TYR A 235 0.21 6.96 12.78
C TYR A 235 0.25 6.31 11.40
N PHE A 236 1.36 5.70 11.06
CA PHE A 236 1.57 5.11 9.74
C PHE A 236 1.19 3.63 9.65
N ASN A 237 1.19 2.93 10.81
CA ASN A 237 0.86 1.52 10.83
C ASN A 237 0.31 1.06 12.18
N LEU A 238 -0.18 -0.18 12.21
CA LEU A 238 -0.68 -0.88 13.37
C LEU A 238 -0.06 -2.28 13.47
N VAL A 239 0.20 -2.71 14.70
CA VAL A 239 0.51 -4.11 15.01
C VAL A 239 -0.51 -4.61 16.03
N GLY A 240 -1.23 -5.67 15.69
CA GLY A 240 -2.24 -6.28 16.55
C GLY A 240 -1.88 -7.69 16.98
N THR A 241 -2.15 -8.01 18.24
CA THR A 241 -2.18 -9.37 18.79
C THR A 241 -3.54 -9.64 19.41
N ALA A 242 -3.78 -10.85 19.92
CA ALA A 242 -5.01 -11.14 20.67
C ALA A 242 -5.15 -10.28 21.95
N GLN A 243 -4.04 -9.75 22.50
CA GLN A 243 -4.02 -9.06 23.80
C GLN A 243 -3.78 -7.56 23.72
N MET A 244 -3.33 -7.06 22.57
CA MET A 244 -3.01 -5.63 22.43
C MET A 244 -3.08 -5.14 21.00
N VAL A 245 -3.20 -3.83 20.84
CA VAL A 245 -2.96 -3.09 19.61
C VAL A 245 -1.89 -2.03 19.87
N LEU A 246 -0.96 -1.88 18.92
CA LEU A 246 0.13 -0.92 18.94
C LEU A 246 0.03 -0.03 17.70
N ALA A 247 -0.21 1.27 17.89
CA ALA A 247 -0.17 2.27 16.83
C ALA A 247 1.23 2.89 16.78
N ILE A 248 1.83 2.94 15.57
CA ILE A 248 3.19 3.43 15.35
C ILE A 248 3.23 4.48 14.25
N GLY A 249 4.17 5.41 14.32
CA GLY A 249 4.20 6.48 13.31
C GLY A 249 5.32 7.48 13.42
N LEU A 250 4.96 8.73 13.20
CA LEU A 250 5.87 9.85 13.02
C LEU A 250 6.79 10.04 14.22
N ARG A 251 8.08 10.31 13.96
CA ARG A 251 9.13 10.62 14.97
C ARG A 251 9.29 9.51 16.04
N GLY A 252 9.23 8.24 15.61
CA GLY A 252 9.40 7.10 16.51
C GLY A 252 8.26 6.92 17.52
N SER A 253 7.12 7.56 17.29
CA SER A 253 5.97 7.45 18.17
C SER A 253 5.38 6.05 18.16
N ALA A 254 5.14 5.49 19.34
CA ALA A 254 4.46 4.23 19.55
C ALA A 254 3.50 4.34 20.72
N TYR A 255 2.27 3.87 20.55
CA TYR A 255 1.22 3.88 21.56
C TYR A 255 0.54 2.53 21.60
N ARG A 256 0.46 1.98 22.81
CA ARG A 256 -0.06 0.63 23.08
C ARG A 256 -1.36 0.70 23.84
N SER A 257 -2.33 -0.12 23.45
CA SER A 257 -3.59 -0.36 24.17
C SER A 257 -3.78 -1.85 24.42
N THR A 258 -4.33 -2.19 25.60
CA THR A 258 -4.71 -3.55 26.00
C THR A 258 -6.19 -3.67 26.34
N ASP A 259 -6.95 -2.62 26.12
CA ASP A 259 -8.37 -2.50 26.45
C ASP A 259 -9.21 -2.18 25.21
N ARG A 260 -8.78 -2.72 24.04
CA ARG A 260 -9.46 -2.56 22.76
C ARG A 260 -9.50 -1.09 22.28
N GLY A 261 -8.42 -0.33 22.54
CA GLY A 261 -8.27 1.05 22.12
C GLY A 261 -9.00 2.09 22.99
N ARG A 262 -9.51 1.72 24.18
CA ARG A 262 -10.15 2.67 25.09
C ARG A 262 -9.13 3.62 25.74
N THR A 263 -7.98 3.07 26.10
CA THR A 263 -6.84 3.84 26.63
C THR A 263 -5.55 3.46 25.92
N TRP A 264 -4.62 4.42 25.86
CA TRP A 264 -3.35 4.27 25.16
C TRP A 264 -2.20 4.72 26.04
N GLN A 265 -1.15 3.92 26.07
CA GLN A 265 0.09 4.20 26.78
C GLN A 265 1.22 4.43 25.78
N LYS A 266 1.96 5.52 25.95
CA LYS A 266 3.14 5.78 25.16
C LYS A 266 4.22 4.75 25.48
N VAL A 267 4.83 4.18 24.44
CA VAL A 267 5.95 3.25 24.55
C VAL A 267 7.23 3.95 24.10
N ALA A 268 8.28 3.84 24.91
CA ALA A 268 9.59 4.39 24.57
C ALA A 268 10.27 3.51 23.53
N THR A 269 10.49 4.05 22.33
CA THR A 269 11.20 3.33 21.25
C THR A 269 12.68 3.72 21.18
N GLY A 270 13.08 4.82 21.80
CA GLY A 270 14.43 5.37 21.69
C GLY A 270 14.78 5.94 20.32
N LEU A 271 13.78 6.09 19.42
CA LEU A 271 13.98 6.58 18.05
C LEU A 271 13.38 7.97 17.86
N SER A 272 14.04 8.75 16.98
CA SER A 272 13.50 10.00 16.43
C SER A 272 13.04 9.84 14.97
N SER A 273 13.41 8.74 14.32
CA SER A 273 12.96 8.40 12.97
C SER A 273 11.57 7.78 13.00
N SER A 274 10.78 8.01 11.93
CA SER A 274 9.44 7.46 11.80
C SER A 274 9.44 5.95 11.72
N LEU A 275 8.52 5.31 12.46
CA LEU A 275 8.22 3.90 12.36
C LEU A 275 7.21 3.68 11.24
N CYS A 276 7.54 2.81 10.28
CA CYS A 276 6.75 2.62 9.06
C CYS A 276 5.91 1.35 9.10
N ALA A 277 6.46 0.27 9.66
CA ALA A 277 5.79 -1.01 9.69
C ALA A 277 6.19 -1.84 10.91
N GLY A 278 5.37 -2.85 11.19
CA GLY A 278 5.67 -3.84 12.18
C GLY A 278 4.99 -5.16 11.86
N THR A 279 5.50 -6.22 12.47
CA THR A 279 4.96 -7.58 12.35
C THR A 279 5.04 -8.31 13.68
N VAL A 280 4.20 -9.33 13.84
CA VAL A 280 4.29 -10.30 14.93
C VAL A 280 4.92 -11.56 14.37
N ARG A 281 5.98 -12.04 15.01
CA ARG A 281 6.65 -13.28 14.63
C ARG A 281 5.95 -14.51 15.19
N ALA A 282 6.29 -15.68 14.66
CA ALA A 282 5.73 -16.95 15.11
C ALA A 282 5.98 -17.23 16.61
N ASP A 283 7.06 -16.69 17.20
CA ASP A 283 7.37 -16.79 18.63
C ASP A 283 6.63 -15.76 19.49
N GLY A 284 5.73 -14.94 18.88
CA GLY A 284 4.98 -13.88 19.55
C GLY A 284 5.77 -12.58 19.74
N SER A 285 7.04 -12.51 19.38
CA SER A 285 7.81 -11.28 19.42
C SER A 285 7.29 -10.28 18.38
N ILE A 286 7.39 -8.98 18.71
CA ILE A 286 6.95 -7.89 17.85
C ILE A 286 8.16 -7.21 17.28
N VAL A 287 8.18 -7.02 15.97
CA VAL A 287 9.25 -6.33 15.25
C VAL A 287 8.71 -5.06 14.64
N LEU A 288 9.45 -3.95 14.80
CA LEU A 288 9.17 -2.66 14.17
C LEU A 288 10.35 -2.24 13.31
N VAL A 289 10.06 -1.55 12.20
CA VAL A 289 11.08 -0.99 11.31
C VAL A 289 10.90 0.51 11.09
N SER A 290 12.00 1.22 10.87
CA SER A 290 12.03 2.68 10.70
C SER A 290 12.55 3.13 9.34
N LEU A 291 12.24 4.39 8.98
CA LEU A 291 12.79 5.05 7.79
C LEU A 291 14.30 5.28 7.87
N ALA A 292 14.90 5.27 9.07
CA ALA A 292 16.36 5.34 9.23
C ALA A 292 17.04 3.96 9.13
N GLY A 293 16.24 2.89 9.00
CA GLY A 293 16.77 1.52 8.92
C GLY A 293 16.97 0.85 10.28
N ASP A 294 16.33 1.36 11.33
CA ASP A 294 16.31 0.67 12.62
C ASP A 294 15.36 -0.52 12.57
N VAL A 295 15.74 -1.59 13.26
CA VAL A 295 14.87 -2.72 13.59
C VAL A 295 14.79 -2.82 15.11
N LEU A 296 13.59 -2.77 15.63
CA LEU A 296 13.30 -2.91 17.06
C LEU A 296 12.56 -4.23 17.30
N VAL A 297 12.87 -4.89 18.42
CA VAL A 297 12.22 -6.14 18.83
C VAL A 297 11.70 -6.01 20.25
N SER A 298 10.50 -6.51 20.48
CA SER A 298 9.87 -6.65 21.78
C SER A 298 9.48 -8.10 22.04
N HIS A 299 9.80 -8.61 23.24
CA HIS A 299 9.41 -9.93 23.71
C HIS A 299 8.38 -9.87 24.84
N ASP A 300 7.85 -8.68 25.15
CA ASP A 300 7.00 -8.40 26.29
C ASP A 300 5.67 -7.71 25.91
N GLN A 301 5.17 -8.04 24.70
CA GLN A 301 3.94 -7.46 24.14
C GLN A 301 4.02 -5.94 23.98
N ALA A 302 5.11 -5.44 23.41
CA ALA A 302 5.38 -4.03 23.15
C ALA A 302 5.42 -3.14 24.39
N ARG A 303 5.79 -3.65 25.57
CA ARG A 303 6.06 -2.82 26.74
C ARG A 303 7.42 -2.14 26.64
N THR A 304 8.42 -2.90 26.15
CA THR A 304 9.77 -2.43 25.88
C THR A 304 10.27 -2.90 24.54
N PHE A 305 11.20 -2.15 23.96
CA PHE A 305 11.85 -2.49 22.70
C PHE A 305 13.37 -2.47 22.87
N THR A 306 14.04 -3.45 22.26
CA THR A 306 15.47 -3.50 22.09
C THR A 306 15.83 -3.35 20.62
N ARG A 307 16.96 -2.66 20.30
CA ARG A 307 17.41 -2.49 18.93
C ARG A 307 18.11 -3.76 18.46
N TRP A 308 17.70 -4.27 17.30
CA TRP A 308 18.45 -5.30 16.59
C TRP A 308 19.57 -4.63 15.80
N PRO A 309 20.85 -4.93 16.10
CA PRO A 309 21.96 -4.28 15.43
C PRO A 309 22.04 -4.73 13.96
N LEU A 310 22.16 -3.76 13.06
CA LEU A 310 22.37 -4.01 11.64
C LEU A 310 23.71 -3.46 11.19
N ALA A 311 24.51 -4.25 10.47
CA ALA A 311 25.78 -3.80 9.91
C ALA A 311 25.59 -2.67 8.87
N HIS A 312 24.50 -2.73 8.11
CA HIS A 312 24.19 -1.75 7.04
C HIS A 312 22.71 -1.38 7.11
N PRO A 313 22.31 -0.40 7.94
CA PRO A 313 20.93 0.09 7.96
C PRO A 313 20.56 0.73 6.62
N ALA A 314 19.30 0.57 6.23
CA ALA A 314 18.70 1.18 5.05
C ALA A 314 17.24 1.52 5.34
N PRO A 315 16.63 2.50 4.67
CA PRO A 315 15.20 2.79 4.82
C PRO A 315 14.35 1.54 4.55
N TYR A 316 13.57 1.11 5.55
CA TYR A 316 12.63 0.00 5.42
C TYR A 316 11.20 0.55 5.46
N PHE A 317 10.35 0.02 4.56
CA PHE A 317 8.95 0.41 4.44
C PHE A 317 8.00 -0.67 4.95
N ALA A 318 8.40 -1.96 4.86
CA ALA A 318 7.62 -3.06 5.39
C ALA A 318 8.52 -4.21 5.91
N VAL A 319 7.91 -5.05 6.74
CA VAL A 319 8.54 -6.23 7.34
C VAL A 319 7.53 -7.36 7.43
N ALA A 320 7.97 -8.58 7.10
CA ALA A 320 7.21 -9.80 7.31
C ALA A 320 8.05 -10.84 8.05
N ASP A 321 7.38 -11.65 8.87
CA ASP A 321 8.01 -12.82 9.48
C ASP A 321 8.32 -13.88 8.42
N ALA A 322 9.58 -14.30 8.33
CA ALA A 322 10.06 -15.34 7.43
C ALA A 322 10.57 -16.56 8.22
N THR A 323 10.04 -16.79 9.42
CA THR A 323 10.43 -17.91 10.28
C THR A 323 10.27 -19.27 9.55
N PRO A 324 11.26 -20.19 9.64
CA PRO A 324 12.47 -20.10 10.47
C PRO A 324 13.64 -19.29 9.89
N ALA A 325 13.57 -18.78 8.66
CA ALA A 325 14.68 -18.12 7.99
C ALA A 325 15.02 -16.73 8.56
N GLY A 326 14.11 -16.08 9.33
CA GLY A 326 14.32 -14.78 9.94
C GLY A 326 13.23 -13.77 9.62
N LEU A 327 13.60 -12.57 9.17
CA LEU A 327 12.70 -11.47 8.78
C LEU A 327 12.95 -11.06 7.32
N SER A 328 11.89 -10.91 6.54
CA SER A 328 11.96 -10.26 5.23
C SER A 328 11.67 -8.78 5.38
N LEU A 329 12.66 -7.95 5.10
CA LEU A 329 12.58 -6.49 5.11
C LEU A 329 12.51 -5.99 3.67
N VAL A 330 11.66 -5.01 3.39
CA VAL A 330 11.60 -4.36 2.07
C VAL A 330 11.71 -2.85 2.20
N GLY A 331 12.31 -2.20 1.20
CA GLY A 331 12.52 -0.77 1.18
C GLY A 331 13.15 -0.30 -0.12
N LEU A 332 13.85 0.84 -0.09
CA LEU A 332 14.45 1.46 -1.27
C LEU A 332 15.46 0.56 -2.02
N ARG A 333 16.09 -0.38 -1.34
CA ARG A 333 17.09 -1.30 -1.91
C ARG A 333 16.54 -2.71 -2.14
N GLY A 334 15.23 -2.82 -2.31
CA GLY A 334 14.56 -4.11 -2.51
C GLY A 334 14.41 -4.92 -1.25
N VAL A 335 14.49 -6.23 -1.41
CA VAL A 335 14.33 -7.20 -0.32
C VAL A 335 15.66 -7.44 0.39
N ARG A 336 15.57 -7.59 1.69
CA ARG A 336 16.67 -8.05 2.57
C ARG A 336 16.16 -9.12 3.53
N LEU A 337 16.79 -10.27 3.54
CA LEU A 337 16.57 -11.30 4.57
C LEU A 337 17.51 -11.02 5.76
N LEU A 338 16.92 -10.79 6.93
CA LEU A 338 17.62 -10.64 8.20
C LEU A 338 17.49 -11.94 8.99
N LYS A 339 18.63 -12.59 9.24
CA LYS A 339 18.75 -13.87 9.97
C LYS A 339 19.06 -13.65 11.43
#